data_38cf7e40dcaa162916633108f39e3f37
#
_entry.id   38cf7e40dcaa162916633108f39e3f37
#
_cell.length_a   1.000
_cell.length_b   1.000
_cell.length_c   1.000
_cell.angle_alpha   90.00
_cell.angle_beta   90.00
_cell.angle_gamma   90.00
#
_symmetry.space_group_name_H-M   'P 1'
#
loop_
_entity.id
_entity.type
_entity.pdbx_description
1 polymer ?
#
loop_
_entity_poly.entity_id
_entity_poly.type
_entity_poly.pdbx_seq_one_letter_code
_entity_poly.pdbx_strand_id
1 'polypeptide(L)'
;MTVIMERMRQASAAMLMMHFEMRKNVLKYDDVMNRQREIIYSQRRRVLDGESVSDSIRKMMQEYITASVQQYLVDEKNHEEWNLDGLRDRFMGWITDENDLRYSLEELRGMSRDDIAQTLLEKAEARYEAQRQLFGESFEEIERVVLLRNVDTLWMDHIDAMEELKRGIGLRGYAQQDPVVAYRLEGFEMFDQMIEGIKENTVKMLLTIRPRPQVEIKREQTLKPLATGEDGTVKKIPMKMCQDRKSVV
;
A
#
# COMPACT_ATOMS: atom_id res chain seq x y z
N MET A 1 -26.92 -44.99 -39.69
CA MET A 1 -27.25 -44.57 -38.31
C MET A 1 -26.03 -44.63 -37.34
N THR A 2 -25.15 -45.61 -37.44
CA THR A 2 -23.98 -45.83 -36.59
C THR A 2 -22.92 -44.71 -36.64
N VAL A 3 -22.63 -44.14 -37.85
CA VAL A 3 -21.62 -43.08 -38.01
C VAL A 3 -22.02 -41.74 -37.34
N ILE A 4 -23.32 -41.43 -37.35
CA ILE A 4 -23.83 -40.19 -36.73
C ILE A 4 -23.75 -40.33 -35.19
N MET A 5 -24.11 -41.47 -34.63
CA MET A 5 -24.01 -41.74 -33.21
C MET A 5 -22.55 -41.69 -32.72
N GLU A 6 -21.60 -42.22 -33.49
CA GLU A 6 -20.18 -42.20 -33.14
C GLU A 6 -19.63 -40.75 -33.19
N ARG A 7 -19.98 -39.92 -34.16
CA ARG A 7 -19.62 -38.51 -34.23
C ARG A 7 -20.21 -37.70 -33.07
N MET A 8 -21.45 -38.00 -32.67
CA MET A 8 -22.06 -37.36 -31.50
C MET A 8 -21.34 -37.74 -30.20
N ARG A 9 -20.95 -39.00 -30.04
CA ARG A 9 -20.16 -39.45 -28.89
C ARG A 9 -18.79 -38.79 -28.81
N GLN A 10 -18.09 -38.69 -29.94
CA GLN A 10 -16.80 -37.99 -30.02
C GLN A 10 -16.93 -36.52 -29.75
N ALA A 11 -17.96 -35.82 -30.25
CA ALA A 11 -18.22 -34.42 -29.94
C ALA A 11 -18.54 -34.20 -28.46
N SER A 12 -19.34 -35.09 -27.84
CA SER A 12 -19.62 -35.03 -26.42
C SER A 12 -18.38 -35.26 -25.54
N ALA A 13 -17.53 -36.21 -25.93
CA ALA A 13 -16.27 -36.48 -25.24
C ALA A 13 -15.30 -35.30 -25.35
N ALA A 14 -15.17 -34.69 -26.54
CA ALA A 14 -14.36 -33.49 -26.72
C ALA A 14 -14.86 -32.29 -25.91
N MET A 15 -16.18 -32.11 -25.82
CA MET A 15 -16.79 -31.06 -25.00
C MET A 15 -16.53 -31.27 -23.50
N LEU A 16 -16.63 -32.51 -23.00
CA LEU A 16 -16.30 -32.86 -21.63
C LEU A 16 -14.82 -32.61 -21.29
N MET A 17 -13.91 -32.98 -22.22
CA MET A 17 -12.48 -32.70 -22.10
C MET A 17 -12.21 -31.18 -22.00
N MET A 18 -12.84 -30.40 -22.88
CA MET A 18 -12.69 -28.94 -22.89
C MET A 18 -13.20 -28.32 -21.57
N HIS A 19 -14.33 -28.75 -21.03
CA HIS A 19 -14.83 -28.31 -19.75
C HIS A 19 -13.93 -28.73 -18.56
N PHE A 20 -13.30 -29.89 -18.66
CA PHE A 20 -12.35 -30.35 -17.65
C PHE A 20 -11.08 -29.46 -17.64
N GLU A 21 -10.49 -29.20 -18.81
CA GLU A 21 -9.32 -28.33 -18.91
C GLU A 21 -9.63 -26.88 -18.49
N MET A 22 -10.82 -26.37 -18.83
CA MET A 22 -11.24 -25.05 -18.36
C MET A 22 -11.31 -24.99 -16.83
N ARG A 23 -11.92 -25.96 -16.17
CA ARG A 23 -11.98 -26.01 -14.70
C ARG A 23 -10.60 -26.15 -14.08
N LYS A 24 -9.73 -26.98 -14.65
CA LYS A 24 -8.36 -27.16 -14.20
C LYS A 24 -7.55 -25.87 -14.27
N ASN A 25 -7.73 -25.09 -15.33
CA ASN A 25 -7.06 -23.80 -15.47
C ASN A 25 -7.61 -22.77 -14.47
N VAL A 26 -8.92 -22.74 -14.22
CA VAL A 26 -9.50 -21.89 -13.17
C VAL A 26 -8.88 -22.17 -11.80
N LEU A 27 -8.73 -23.45 -11.43
CA LEU A 27 -8.09 -23.83 -10.17
C LEU A 27 -6.64 -23.35 -10.09
N LYS A 28 -5.88 -23.40 -11.20
CA LYS A 28 -4.49 -22.92 -11.22
C LYS A 28 -4.38 -21.40 -11.01
N TYR A 29 -5.34 -20.61 -11.54
CA TYR A 29 -5.41 -19.17 -11.26
C TYR A 29 -5.75 -18.90 -9.78
N ASP A 30 -6.71 -19.63 -9.25
CA ASP A 30 -7.13 -19.47 -7.87
C ASP A 30 -6.04 -19.88 -6.87
N ASP A 31 -5.20 -20.88 -7.19
CA ASP A 31 -4.04 -21.27 -6.39
C ASP A 31 -3.03 -20.14 -6.21
N VAL A 32 -2.79 -19.32 -7.24
CA VAL A 32 -1.89 -18.17 -7.14
C VAL A 32 -2.43 -17.16 -6.13
N MET A 33 -3.68 -16.77 -6.28
CA MET A 33 -4.35 -15.83 -5.37
C MET A 33 -4.44 -16.36 -3.94
N ASN A 34 -4.69 -17.65 -3.76
CA ASN A 34 -4.77 -18.25 -2.44
C ASN A 34 -3.43 -18.19 -1.69
N ARG A 35 -2.31 -18.47 -2.38
CA ARG A 35 -0.97 -18.35 -1.77
C ARG A 35 -0.66 -16.92 -1.35
N GLN A 36 -0.94 -15.93 -2.19
CA GLN A 36 -0.76 -14.52 -1.87
C GLN A 36 -1.64 -14.10 -0.68
N ARG A 37 -2.89 -14.57 -0.65
CA ARG A 37 -3.82 -14.34 0.46
C ARG A 37 -3.32 -14.93 1.78
N GLU A 38 -2.79 -16.14 1.76
CA GLU A 38 -2.21 -16.78 2.96
C GLU A 38 -1.06 -15.97 3.54
N ILE A 39 -0.18 -15.43 2.68
CA ILE A 39 0.94 -14.58 3.11
C ILE A 39 0.40 -13.31 3.80
N ILE A 40 -0.50 -12.58 3.15
CA ILE A 40 -1.04 -11.32 3.68
C ILE A 40 -1.84 -11.55 4.96
N TYR A 41 -2.70 -12.56 4.99
CA TYR A 41 -3.55 -12.82 6.16
C TYR A 41 -2.76 -13.36 7.35
N SER A 42 -1.69 -14.13 7.12
CA SER A 42 -0.81 -14.57 8.21
C SER A 42 -0.07 -13.39 8.85
N GLN A 43 0.47 -12.48 8.04
CA GLN A 43 1.13 -11.27 8.53
C GLN A 43 0.14 -10.34 9.26
N ARG A 44 -1.03 -10.10 8.67
CA ARG A 44 -2.08 -9.29 9.28
C ARG A 44 -2.52 -9.85 10.64
N ARG A 45 -2.66 -11.17 10.76
CA ARG A 45 -3.04 -11.84 12.00
C ARG A 45 -2.00 -11.62 13.10
N ARG A 46 -0.72 -11.74 12.81
CA ARG A 46 0.36 -11.49 13.77
C ARG A 46 0.30 -10.07 14.35
N VAL A 47 0.04 -9.09 13.50
CA VAL A 47 -0.15 -7.69 13.92
C VAL A 47 -1.37 -7.53 14.82
N LEU A 48 -2.49 -8.19 14.50
CA LEU A 48 -3.72 -8.16 15.29
C LEU A 48 -3.59 -8.90 16.62
N ASP A 49 -2.81 -9.97 16.66
CA ASP A 49 -2.53 -10.76 17.88
C ASP A 49 -1.60 -10.02 18.85
N GLY A 50 -1.16 -8.78 18.51
CA GLY A 50 -0.43 -7.89 19.40
C GLY A 50 1.09 -8.04 19.36
N GLU A 51 1.67 -8.69 18.33
CA GLU A 51 3.11 -8.67 18.12
C GLU A 51 3.60 -7.22 17.93
N SER A 52 4.75 -6.89 18.52
CA SER A 52 5.39 -5.59 18.27
C SER A 52 5.73 -5.46 16.79
N VAL A 53 5.27 -4.38 16.18
CA VAL A 53 5.51 -4.11 14.75
C VAL A 53 6.72 -3.21 14.53
N SER A 54 7.27 -2.59 15.59
CA SER A 54 8.36 -1.61 15.50
C SER A 54 9.62 -2.17 14.82
N ASP A 55 10.01 -3.41 15.16
CA ASP A 55 11.18 -4.06 14.52
C ASP A 55 10.90 -4.37 13.05
N SER A 56 9.67 -4.77 12.73
CA SER A 56 9.25 -5.01 11.34
C SER A 56 9.27 -3.72 10.52
N ILE A 57 8.83 -2.59 11.10
CA ILE A 57 8.85 -1.28 10.46
C ILE A 57 10.28 -0.80 10.22
N ARG A 58 11.19 -0.95 11.20
CA ARG A 58 12.61 -0.62 11.01
C ARG A 58 13.24 -1.46 9.91
N LYS A 59 12.91 -2.74 9.84
CA LYS A 59 13.36 -3.61 8.76
C LYS A 59 12.81 -3.17 7.40
N MET A 60 11.52 -2.83 7.31
CA MET A 60 10.91 -2.28 6.10
C MET A 60 11.59 -0.98 5.65
N MET A 61 11.91 -0.10 6.60
CA MET A 61 12.62 1.16 6.33
C MET A 61 14.01 0.89 5.76
N GLN A 62 14.77 -0.04 6.37
CA GLN A 62 16.09 -0.43 5.88
C GLN A 62 16.03 -1.06 4.49
N GLU A 63 15.14 -2.03 4.27
CA GLU A 63 14.96 -2.70 2.98
C GLU A 63 14.57 -1.70 1.88
N TYR A 64 13.62 -0.80 2.17
CA TYR A 64 13.15 0.19 1.21
C TYR A 64 14.23 1.21 0.83
N ILE A 65 14.98 1.73 1.81
CA ILE A 65 16.08 2.67 1.56
C ILE A 65 17.19 1.97 0.75
N THR A 66 17.59 0.77 1.14
CA THR A 66 18.64 0.01 0.43
C THR A 66 18.23 -0.29 -1.02
N ALA A 67 17.01 -0.74 -1.24
CA ALA A 67 16.47 -1.01 -2.58
C ALA A 67 16.43 0.27 -3.43
N SER A 68 15.99 1.40 -2.86
CA SER A 68 15.99 2.69 -3.55
C SER A 68 17.39 3.15 -3.91
N VAL A 69 18.35 3.04 -3.00
CA VAL A 69 19.75 3.39 -3.30
C VAL A 69 20.30 2.53 -4.44
N GLN A 70 20.04 1.22 -4.42
CA GLN A 70 20.48 0.33 -5.51
C GLN A 70 19.84 0.68 -6.86
N GLN A 71 18.59 1.13 -6.85
CA GLN A 71 17.88 1.52 -8.06
C GLN A 71 18.41 2.79 -8.70
N TYR A 72 18.78 3.79 -7.90
CA TYR A 72 19.26 5.09 -8.36
C TYR A 72 20.76 5.16 -8.58
N LEU A 73 21.53 4.32 -7.89
CA LEU A 73 22.99 4.24 -7.95
C LEU A 73 23.39 2.89 -8.57
N VAL A 74 23.16 2.73 -9.87
CA VAL A 74 23.24 1.44 -10.56
C VAL A 74 24.65 0.89 -10.64
N ASP A 75 25.66 1.71 -10.93
CA ASP A 75 27.06 1.27 -11.05
C ASP A 75 27.90 1.69 -9.84
N GLU A 76 28.50 0.73 -9.14
CA GLU A 76 29.38 1.02 -8.01
C GLU A 76 30.70 1.69 -8.40
N LYS A 77 31.12 1.51 -9.64
CA LYS A 77 32.43 1.99 -10.11
C LYS A 77 32.34 3.35 -10.81
N ASN A 78 31.17 3.66 -11.34
CA ASN A 78 30.96 4.88 -12.10
C ASN A 78 30.03 5.87 -11.37
N HIS A 79 30.61 6.64 -10.46
CA HIS A 79 29.88 7.64 -9.67
C HIS A 79 29.26 8.77 -10.50
N GLU A 80 29.69 8.95 -11.77
CA GLU A 80 29.11 9.95 -12.67
C GLU A 80 27.69 9.55 -13.15
N GLU A 81 27.37 8.27 -13.10
CA GLU A 81 26.04 7.74 -13.45
C GLU A 81 25.05 7.72 -12.27
N TRP A 82 25.50 8.11 -11.08
CA TRP A 82 24.67 8.13 -9.91
C TRP A 82 23.61 9.24 -9.96
N ASN A 83 22.34 8.85 -9.93
CA ASN A 83 21.23 9.80 -9.92
C ASN A 83 20.86 10.22 -8.50
N LEU A 84 21.73 10.99 -7.87
CA LEU A 84 21.51 11.51 -6.51
C LEU A 84 20.35 12.50 -6.42
N ASP A 85 20.12 13.28 -7.46
CA ASP A 85 18.98 14.20 -7.52
C ASP A 85 17.65 13.43 -7.51
N GLY A 86 17.53 12.38 -8.32
CA GLY A 86 16.36 11.51 -8.32
C GLY A 86 16.15 10.79 -6.97
N LEU A 87 17.25 10.32 -6.34
CA LEU A 87 17.20 9.70 -5.02
C LEU A 87 16.76 10.71 -3.95
N ARG A 88 17.28 11.94 -3.99
CA ARG A 88 16.86 13.02 -3.08
C ARG A 88 15.37 13.34 -3.25
N ASP A 89 14.91 13.49 -4.48
CA ASP A 89 13.52 13.83 -4.80
C ASP A 89 12.56 12.73 -4.33
N ARG A 90 12.97 11.46 -4.41
CA ARG A 90 12.19 10.33 -3.91
C ARG A 90 11.93 10.40 -2.40
N PHE A 91 12.92 10.86 -1.64
CA PHE A 91 12.86 10.97 -0.19
C PHE A 91 12.52 12.37 0.31
N MET A 92 12.27 13.32 -0.61
CA MET A 92 12.01 14.72 -0.29
C MET A 92 10.82 14.88 0.68
N GLY A 93 11.08 15.64 1.74
CA GLY A 93 10.07 16.03 2.73
C GLY A 93 9.77 14.99 3.82
N TRP A 94 10.29 13.74 3.70
CA TRP A 94 10.11 12.70 4.71
C TRP A 94 11.41 12.05 5.22
N ILE A 95 12.49 12.07 4.48
CA ILE A 95 13.84 11.68 4.94
C ILE A 95 14.84 12.78 4.58
N THR A 96 14.79 13.29 3.35
CA THR A 96 15.73 14.27 2.82
C THR A 96 15.12 15.66 2.73
N ASP A 97 15.98 16.67 2.79
CA ASP A 97 15.70 18.07 2.53
C ASP A 97 16.42 18.51 1.25
N GLU A 98 16.15 19.75 0.76
CA GLU A 98 16.72 20.26 -0.49
C GLU A 98 18.25 20.29 -0.52
N ASN A 99 18.91 20.38 0.62
CA ASN A 99 20.38 20.46 0.73
C ASN A 99 21.06 19.11 0.92
N ASP A 100 20.30 18.05 1.07
CA ASP A 100 20.83 16.71 1.30
C ASP A 100 21.32 16.08 0.00
N LEU A 101 22.24 15.13 0.13
CA LEU A 101 22.82 14.37 -1.00
C LEU A 101 23.46 15.24 -2.07
N ARG A 102 23.92 16.44 -1.71
CA ARG A 102 24.69 17.32 -2.59
C ARG A 102 26.17 17.09 -2.35
N TYR A 103 26.71 16.10 -3.00
CA TYR A 103 28.13 15.78 -2.94
C TYR A 103 28.84 16.22 -4.21
N SER A 104 30.09 16.69 -4.06
CA SER A 104 30.98 16.91 -5.18
C SER A 104 31.50 15.58 -5.75
N LEU A 105 31.93 15.55 -7.00
CA LEU A 105 32.50 14.35 -7.61
C LEU A 105 33.75 13.83 -6.86
N GLU A 106 34.48 14.73 -6.19
CA GLU A 106 35.65 14.35 -5.38
C GLU A 106 35.23 13.61 -4.11
N GLU A 107 34.17 14.06 -3.45
CA GLU A 107 33.60 13.41 -2.27
C GLU A 107 33.00 12.04 -2.63
N LEU A 108 32.30 11.96 -3.75
CA LEU A 108 31.69 10.72 -4.22
C LEU A 108 32.71 9.62 -4.54
N ARG A 109 33.94 9.97 -4.98
CA ARG A 109 34.98 8.99 -5.25
C ARG A 109 35.42 8.19 -3.99
N GLY A 110 35.18 8.74 -2.80
CA GLY A 110 35.49 8.11 -1.52
C GLY A 110 34.29 7.42 -0.87
N MET A 111 33.10 7.51 -1.45
CA MET A 111 31.85 6.99 -0.87
C MET A 111 31.37 5.74 -1.62
N SER A 112 30.87 4.78 -0.87
CA SER A 112 30.17 3.61 -1.40
C SER A 112 28.67 3.84 -1.44
N ARG A 113 27.92 2.98 -2.15
CA ARG A 113 26.47 2.97 -2.08
C ARG A 113 25.96 2.72 -0.67
N ASP A 114 26.68 1.88 0.07
CA ASP A 114 26.33 1.56 1.45
C ASP A 114 26.49 2.75 2.38
N ASP A 115 27.47 3.64 2.17
CA ASP A 115 27.62 4.87 2.95
C ASP A 115 26.45 5.83 2.75
N ILE A 116 25.95 5.93 1.51
CA ILE A 116 24.76 6.73 1.20
C ILE A 116 23.51 6.10 1.81
N ALA A 117 23.36 4.78 1.70
CA ALA A 117 22.26 4.06 2.32
C ALA A 117 22.26 4.23 3.85
N GLN A 118 23.44 4.13 4.47
CA GLN A 118 23.60 4.32 5.91
C GLN A 118 23.24 5.75 6.34
N THR A 119 23.68 6.76 5.58
CA THR A 119 23.35 8.17 5.86
C THR A 119 21.84 8.41 5.80
N LEU A 120 21.15 7.84 4.81
CA LEU A 120 19.69 7.95 4.69
C LEU A 120 18.98 7.19 5.82
N LEU A 121 19.49 6.02 6.20
CA LEU A 121 18.94 5.21 7.27
C LEU A 121 19.05 5.94 8.63
N GLU A 122 20.19 6.53 8.93
CA GLU A 122 20.39 7.32 10.16
C GLU A 122 19.43 8.50 10.25
N LYS A 123 19.20 9.19 9.14
CA LYS A 123 18.21 10.28 9.08
C LYS A 123 16.79 9.79 9.28
N ALA A 124 16.45 8.66 8.65
CA ALA A 124 15.13 8.05 8.79
C ALA A 124 14.89 7.57 10.22
N GLU A 125 15.88 6.92 10.86
CA GLU A 125 15.79 6.50 12.26
C GLU A 125 15.70 7.68 13.22
N ALA A 126 16.46 8.75 13.01
CA ALA A 126 16.36 9.95 13.82
C ALA A 126 14.94 10.57 13.76
N ARG A 127 14.33 10.61 12.57
CA ARG A 127 12.94 11.07 12.41
C ARG A 127 11.94 10.10 13.07
N TYR A 128 12.16 8.81 12.93
CA TYR A 128 11.30 7.80 13.55
C TYR A 128 11.32 7.91 15.08
N GLU A 129 12.50 8.06 15.69
CA GLU A 129 12.62 8.27 17.14
C GLU A 129 12.00 9.60 17.59
N ALA A 130 12.12 10.65 16.78
CA ALA A 130 11.44 11.92 17.05
C ALA A 130 9.91 11.78 17.05
N GLN A 131 9.35 11.00 16.12
CA GLN A 131 7.92 10.68 16.10
C GLN A 131 7.51 9.86 17.33
N ARG A 132 8.32 8.87 17.70
CA ARG A 132 8.09 8.05 18.88
C ARG A 132 8.05 8.89 20.15
N GLN A 133 8.96 9.85 20.30
CA GLN A 133 8.96 10.78 21.42
C GLN A 133 7.75 11.71 21.41
N LEU A 134 7.31 12.16 20.23
CA LEU A 134 6.17 13.06 20.08
C LEU A 134 4.84 12.43 20.48
N PHE A 135 4.63 11.15 20.14
CA PHE A 135 3.39 10.42 20.40
C PHE A 135 3.44 9.56 21.67
N GLY A 136 4.63 9.31 22.23
CA GLY A 136 4.81 8.50 23.43
C GLY A 136 4.25 7.09 23.31
N GLU A 137 3.54 6.63 24.33
CA GLU A 137 2.95 5.28 24.39
C GLU A 137 1.93 4.99 23.26
N SER A 138 1.30 6.03 22.72
CA SER A 138 0.34 5.86 21.63
C SER A 138 1.00 5.52 20.28
N PHE A 139 2.33 5.62 20.18
CA PHE A 139 3.02 5.41 18.91
C PHE A 139 2.92 3.97 18.42
N GLU A 140 2.99 2.98 19.29
CA GLU A 140 2.86 1.56 18.93
C GLU A 140 1.47 1.25 18.32
N GLU A 141 0.43 1.89 18.83
CA GLU A 141 -0.90 1.73 18.25
C GLU A 141 -1.02 2.43 16.89
N ILE A 142 -0.38 3.59 16.74
CA ILE A 142 -0.30 4.30 15.46
C ILE A 142 0.42 3.45 14.42
N GLU A 143 1.55 2.84 14.76
CA GLU A 143 2.29 1.91 13.89
C GLU A 143 1.39 0.78 13.39
N ARG A 144 0.68 0.15 14.32
CA ARG A 144 -0.23 -0.96 14.02
C ARG A 144 -1.36 -0.54 13.09
N VAL A 145 -2.00 0.58 13.39
CA VAL A 145 -3.11 1.12 12.58
C VAL A 145 -2.63 1.53 11.18
N VAL A 146 -1.49 2.21 11.07
CA VAL A 146 -0.93 2.64 9.79
C VAL A 146 -0.56 1.44 8.94
N LEU A 147 0.13 0.44 9.50
CA LEU A 147 0.50 -0.78 8.78
C LEU A 147 -0.74 -1.53 8.28
N LEU A 148 -1.71 -1.79 9.16
CA LEU A 148 -2.93 -2.51 8.79
C LEU A 148 -3.71 -1.78 7.70
N ARG A 149 -3.85 -0.45 7.80
CA ARG A 149 -4.54 0.36 6.80
C ARG A 149 -3.88 0.25 5.42
N ASN A 150 -2.55 0.37 5.35
CA ASN A 150 -1.82 0.27 4.10
C ASN A 150 -1.92 -1.13 3.49
N VAL A 151 -1.79 -2.17 4.32
CA VAL A 151 -1.98 -3.56 3.89
C VAL A 151 -3.38 -3.75 3.33
N ASP A 152 -4.43 -3.33 4.05
CA ASP A 152 -5.81 -3.53 3.63
C ASP A 152 -6.11 -2.78 2.31
N THR A 153 -5.66 -1.53 2.18
CA THR A 153 -5.89 -0.73 0.97
C THR A 153 -5.20 -1.34 -0.25
N LEU A 154 -3.89 -1.58 -0.16
CA LEU A 154 -3.11 -2.09 -1.30
C LEU A 154 -3.46 -3.54 -1.65
N TRP A 155 -3.87 -4.34 -0.66
CA TRP A 155 -4.37 -5.70 -0.92
C TRP A 155 -5.69 -5.68 -1.72
N MET A 156 -6.62 -4.79 -1.41
CA MET A 156 -7.86 -4.64 -2.18
C MET A 156 -7.57 -4.23 -3.63
N ASP A 157 -6.71 -3.22 -3.83
CA ASP A 157 -6.29 -2.78 -5.15
C ASP A 157 -5.61 -3.90 -5.94
N HIS A 158 -4.79 -4.72 -5.26
CA HIS A 158 -4.14 -5.88 -5.87
C HIS A 158 -5.13 -6.97 -6.30
N ILE A 159 -6.14 -7.27 -5.50
CA ILE A 159 -7.19 -8.23 -5.88
C ILE A 159 -7.87 -7.78 -7.19
N ASP A 160 -8.26 -6.51 -7.27
CA ASP A 160 -8.91 -5.96 -8.45
C ASP A 160 -7.99 -6.02 -9.69
N ALA A 161 -6.71 -5.65 -9.51
CA ALA A 161 -5.70 -5.73 -10.57
C ALA A 161 -5.45 -7.17 -11.05
N MET A 162 -5.43 -8.15 -10.15
CA MET A 162 -5.30 -9.57 -10.50
C MET A 162 -6.53 -10.12 -11.23
N GLU A 163 -7.73 -9.63 -10.91
CA GLU A 163 -8.92 -9.97 -11.67
C GLU A 163 -8.88 -9.39 -13.09
N GLU A 164 -8.39 -8.18 -13.28
CA GLU A 164 -8.18 -7.59 -14.60
C GLU A 164 -7.13 -8.35 -15.39
N LEU A 165 -6.01 -8.71 -14.77
CA LEU A 165 -5.00 -9.56 -15.37
C LEU A 165 -5.61 -10.88 -15.85
N LYS A 166 -6.42 -11.56 -15.02
CA LYS A 166 -7.10 -12.82 -15.36
C LYS A 166 -8.02 -12.67 -16.58
N ARG A 167 -8.70 -11.55 -16.73
CA ARG A 167 -9.55 -11.25 -17.90
C ARG A 167 -8.73 -11.02 -19.17
N GLY A 168 -7.59 -10.31 -19.04
CA GLY A 168 -6.73 -9.96 -20.17
C GLY A 168 -5.81 -11.07 -20.64
N ILE A 169 -5.40 -11.98 -19.75
CA ILE A 169 -4.39 -13.00 -20.04
C ILE A 169 -4.81 -14.00 -21.13
N GLY A 170 -6.12 -14.24 -21.26
CA GLY A 170 -6.69 -15.13 -22.28
C GLY A 170 -6.39 -14.66 -23.72
N LEU A 171 -6.21 -13.36 -23.94
CA LEU A 171 -5.86 -12.78 -25.23
C LEU A 171 -4.40 -13.07 -25.62
N ARG A 172 -3.52 -13.30 -24.64
CA ARG A 172 -2.10 -13.63 -24.88
C ARG A 172 -1.88 -15.07 -25.31
N GLY A 173 -2.85 -15.95 -25.15
CA GLY A 173 -2.82 -17.32 -25.69
C GLY A 173 -2.60 -17.38 -27.20
N TYR A 174 -2.87 -16.31 -27.92
CA TYR A 174 -2.54 -16.19 -29.36
C TYR A 174 -1.02 -16.06 -29.61
N ALA A 175 -0.22 -15.71 -28.63
CA ALA A 175 1.24 -15.55 -28.73
C ALA A 175 2.03 -16.81 -28.33
N GLN A 176 1.43 -17.99 -28.36
CA GLN A 176 2.03 -19.29 -28.03
C GLN A 176 2.57 -19.44 -26.61
N GLN A 177 2.22 -18.55 -25.68
CA GLN A 177 2.55 -18.67 -24.26
C GLN A 177 1.41 -19.36 -23.51
N ASP A 178 1.75 -20.23 -22.55
CA ASP A 178 0.76 -20.79 -21.63
C ASP A 178 0.17 -19.65 -20.75
N PRO A 179 -1.13 -19.35 -20.88
CA PRO A 179 -1.76 -18.25 -20.12
C PRO A 179 -1.60 -18.38 -18.60
N VAL A 180 -1.53 -19.61 -18.08
CA VAL A 180 -1.35 -19.88 -16.65
C VAL A 180 0.05 -19.49 -16.19
N VAL A 181 1.06 -19.77 -17.02
CA VAL A 181 2.45 -19.38 -16.70
C VAL A 181 2.60 -17.85 -16.75
N ALA A 182 2.04 -17.20 -17.77
CA ALA A 182 2.05 -15.75 -17.87
C ALA A 182 1.34 -15.10 -16.67
N TYR A 183 0.18 -15.60 -16.27
CA TYR A 183 -0.55 -15.12 -15.10
C TYR A 183 0.27 -15.24 -13.81
N ARG A 184 0.98 -16.35 -13.64
CA ARG A 184 1.83 -16.55 -12.45
C ARG A 184 2.99 -15.57 -12.40
N LEU A 185 3.67 -15.34 -13.51
CA LEU A 185 4.82 -14.44 -13.56
C LEU A 185 4.40 -13.00 -13.32
N GLU A 186 3.40 -12.51 -14.06
CA GLU A 186 2.89 -11.15 -13.90
C GLU A 186 2.25 -10.93 -12.53
N GLY A 187 1.48 -11.92 -12.05
CA GLY A 187 0.89 -11.86 -10.72
C GLY A 187 1.92 -11.87 -9.58
N PHE A 188 3.09 -12.49 -9.78
CA PHE A 188 4.21 -12.41 -8.85
C PHE A 188 4.83 -10.99 -8.84
N GLU A 189 5.10 -10.44 -10.02
CA GLU A 189 5.62 -9.07 -10.15
C GLU A 189 4.68 -8.02 -9.55
N MET A 190 3.38 -8.15 -9.79
CA MET A 190 2.36 -7.27 -9.21
C MET A 190 2.29 -7.39 -7.69
N PHE A 191 2.46 -8.61 -7.16
CA PHE A 191 2.47 -8.86 -5.72
C PHE A 191 3.71 -8.24 -5.07
N ASP A 192 4.89 -8.38 -5.67
CA ASP A 192 6.13 -7.74 -5.20
C ASP A 192 5.99 -6.22 -5.20
N GLN A 193 5.44 -5.63 -6.27
CA GLN A 193 5.19 -4.18 -6.33
C GLN A 193 4.22 -3.73 -5.23
N MET A 194 3.19 -4.51 -4.93
CA MET A 194 2.27 -4.23 -3.82
C MET A 194 3.01 -4.27 -2.46
N ILE A 195 3.87 -5.26 -2.22
CA ILE A 195 4.65 -5.36 -0.98
C ILE A 195 5.60 -4.16 -0.83
N GLU A 196 6.27 -3.76 -1.90
CA GLU A 196 7.11 -2.54 -1.89
C GLU A 196 6.27 -1.27 -1.63
N GLY A 197 5.09 -1.17 -2.22
CA GLY A 197 4.14 -0.09 -1.95
C GLY A 197 3.67 -0.04 -0.49
N ILE A 198 3.45 -1.20 0.14
CA ILE A 198 3.13 -1.28 1.59
C ILE A 198 4.29 -0.74 2.42
N LYS A 199 5.53 -1.14 2.12
CA LYS A 199 6.72 -0.65 2.83
C LYS A 199 6.86 0.88 2.69
N GLU A 200 6.82 1.37 1.46
CA GLU A 200 6.92 2.80 1.15
C GLU A 200 5.87 3.62 1.89
N ASN A 201 4.59 3.29 1.71
CA ASN A 201 3.49 4.04 2.29
C ASN A 201 3.50 4.00 3.81
N THR A 202 3.84 2.87 4.41
CA THR A 202 3.91 2.72 5.87
C THR A 202 5.03 3.57 6.45
N VAL A 203 6.23 3.47 5.92
CA VAL A 203 7.38 4.25 6.39
C VAL A 203 7.13 5.75 6.19
N LYS A 204 6.72 6.15 4.99
CA LYS A 204 6.42 7.55 4.66
C LYS A 204 5.36 8.14 5.56
N MET A 205 4.28 7.40 5.82
CA MET A 205 3.18 7.86 6.66
C MET A 205 3.62 8.01 8.11
N LEU A 206 4.40 7.08 8.67
CA LEU A 206 4.91 7.14 10.03
C LEU A 206 5.89 8.29 10.25
N LEU A 207 6.76 8.57 9.26
CA LEU A 207 7.73 9.66 9.36
C LEU A 207 7.12 11.05 9.15
N THR A 208 5.90 11.14 8.57
CA THR A 208 5.25 12.43 8.25
C THR A 208 4.02 12.73 9.09
N ILE A 209 3.53 11.77 9.89
CA ILE A 209 2.33 11.94 10.70
C ILE A 209 2.49 13.10 11.68
N ARG A 210 1.44 13.91 11.81
CA ARG A 210 1.41 15.03 12.76
C ARG A 210 0.22 14.90 13.68
N PRO A 211 0.37 15.21 15.00
CA PRO A 211 -0.77 15.24 15.90
C PRO A 211 -1.74 16.32 15.42
N ARG A 212 -3.01 15.98 15.36
CA ARG A 212 -4.05 16.97 15.07
C ARG A 212 -4.17 17.88 16.31
N PRO A 213 -4.05 19.21 16.20
CA PRO A 213 -4.33 20.08 17.32
C PRO A 213 -5.76 19.79 17.78
N GLN A 214 -5.93 19.47 19.06
CA GLN A 214 -7.28 19.37 19.64
C GLN A 214 -7.86 20.79 19.62
N VAL A 215 -8.65 21.07 18.61
CA VAL A 215 -9.53 22.24 18.64
C VAL A 215 -10.60 21.90 19.69
N GLU A 216 -10.43 22.41 20.90
CA GLU A 216 -11.54 22.45 21.85
C GLU A 216 -12.68 23.19 21.20
N ILE A 217 -13.65 22.43 20.68
CA ILE A 217 -14.93 23.00 20.26
C ILE A 217 -15.64 23.39 21.55
N LYS A 218 -15.36 24.60 22.05
CA LYS A 218 -16.22 25.22 23.05
C LYS A 218 -17.58 25.35 22.39
N ARG A 219 -18.46 24.41 22.68
CA ARG A 219 -19.89 24.54 22.40
C ARG A 219 -20.38 25.64 23.31
N GLU A 220 -20.35 26.89 22.85
CA GLU A 220 -21.15 27.92 23.42
C GLU A 220 -22.61 27.51 23.22
N GLN A 221 -23.19 26.94 24.27
CA GLN A 221 -24.63 26.83 24.37
C GLN A 221 -25.17 28.25 24.51
N THR A 222 -25.41 28.89 23.38
CA THR A 222 -26.25 30.06 23.34
C THR A 222 -27.69 29.62 23.64
N LEU A 223 -27.98 29.40 24.93
CA LEU A 223 -29.33 29.37 25.44
C LEU A 223 -29.85 30.81 25.29
N LYS A 224 -30.50 31.07 24.15
CA LYS A 224 -31.34 32.30 24.05
C LYS A 224 -32.44 32.13 25.08
N PRO A 225 -32.58 33.08 26.04
CA PRO A 225 -33.70 33.03 27.00
C PRO A 225 -35.00 32.99 26.21
N LEU A 226 -35.88 32.03 26.52
CA LEU A 226 -37.21 31.98 26.00
C LEU A 226 -37.91 33.29 26.44
N ALA A 227 -38.27 34.16 25.48
CA ALA A 227 -39.10 35.30 25.81
C ALA A 227 -40.47 34.76 26.23
N THR A 228 -40.76 34.88 27.51
CA THR A 228 -42.08 34.59 28.06
C THR A 228 -42.98 35.80 27.71
N GLY A 229 -43.91 35.59 26.80
CA GLY A 229 -44.96 36.58 26.54
C GLY A 229 -45.90 36.66 27.77
N GLU A 230 -46.45 37.81 28.03
CA GLU A 230 -47.33 38.10 29.15
C GLU A 230 -48.58 37.19 29.27
N ASP A 231 -48.85 36.33 28.27
CA ASP A 231 -50.04 35.46 28.23
C ASP A 231 -49.76 33.98 28.50
N GLY A 232 -48.56 33.60 28.99
CA GLY A 232 -48.29 32.22 29.41
C GLY A 232 -48.29 31.14 28.28
N THR A 233 -48.37 31.51 27.00
CA THR A 233 -48.38 30.55 25.87
C THR A 233 -46.97 30.36 25.29
N VAL A 234 -46.52 29.13 25.31
CA VAL A 234 -45.21 28.70 24.71
C VAL A 234 -45.34 28.64 23.21
N LYS A 235 -44.85 29.64 22.47
CA LYS A 235 -44.74 29.55 21.00
C LYS A 235 -43.53 28.68 20.63
N LYS A 236 -43.82 27.53 20.02
CA LYS A 236 -42.79 26.68 19.38
C LYS A 236 -42.24 27.41 18.16
N ILE A 237 -40.95 27.76 18.21
CA ILE A 237 -40.23 28.29 17.05
C ILE A 237 -39.85 27.10 16.17
N PRO A 238 -40.14 27.09 14.85
CA PRO A 238 -39.76 26.00 13.95
C PRO A 238 -38.25 25.94 13.83
N MET A 239 -37.67 24.75 14.07
CA MET A 239 -36.27 24.45 13.77
C MET A 239 -36.03 24.64 12.27
N LYS A 240 -35.22 25.63 11.88
CA LYS A 240 -34.59 25.64 10.58
C LYS A 240 -33.49 24.55 10.61
N MET A 241 -33.74 23.46 9.92
CA MET A 241 -32.69 22.47 9.58
C MET A 241 -31.62 23.20 8.76
N CYS A 242 -30.42 23.31 9.30
CA CYS A 242 -29.25 23.64 8.53
C CYS A 242 -28.95 22.46 7.61
N GLN A 243 -29.44 22.58 6.36
CA GLN A 243 -28.87 21.87 5.23
C GLN A 243 -27.54 22.56 4.87
N ASP A 244 -26.44 22.06 5.37
CA ASP A 244 -25.11 22.26 4.75
C ASP A 244 -24.17 21.19 5.30
N ARG A 245 -24.33 19.98 4.74
CA ARG A 245 -23.24 19.01 4.66
C ARG A 245 -22.80 18.96 3.20
N LYS A 246 -21.92 19.84 2.81
CA LYS A 246 -21.06 19.59 1.66
C LYS A 246 -19.82 18.89 2.16
N SER A 247 -19.71 17.67 1.73
CA SER A 247 -18.54 16.80 1.67
C SER A 247 -17.26 17.57 1.39
N VAL A 248 -16.25 17.32 2.22
CA VAL A 248 -14.84 17.45 1.81
C VAL A 248 -14.24 16.05 1.88
N VAL A 249 -13.90 15.60 0.68
CA VAL A 249 -13.10 14.39 0.40
C VAL A 249 -11.70 14.58 0.95
#